data_57ffd60a2397554cc7d7de861285362f
#
_entry.id   57ffd60a2397554cc7d7de861285362f
#
_cell.length_a   1.000
_cell.length_b   1.000
_cell.length_c   1.000
_cell.angle_alpha   90.00
_cell.angle_beta   90.00
_cell.angle_gamma   90.00
#
_symmetry.space_group_name_H-M   'P 1'
#
loop_
_entity.id
_entity.type
_entity.pdbx_description
1 polymer ?
#
loop_
_entity_poly.entity_id
_entity_poly.type
_entity_poly.pdbx_seq_one_letter_code
_entity_poly.pdbx_strand_id
1 'polypeptide(L)'
;MSDRIAHRFGTPELLRIALRHRSAGTPNNERLEFLGDALVNLVVAEALYDRWPKADEGTLTRARASLVRESALAELARQLELGPRIELGPGEMKSGGHRR
;
A
#
# COMPACT_ATOMS: atom_id res chain seq x y z
N MET A 1 15.73 2.41 0.78
CA MET A 1 14.32 2.07 0.88
C MET A 1 14.05 0.70 1.49
N SER A 2 14.75 -0.32 1.01
CA SER A 2 14.57 -1.68 1.52
C SER A 2 14.94 -1.84 3.00
N ASP A 3 15.75 -0.95 3.56
CA ASP A 3 16.12 -0.97 4.98
C ASP A 3 14.90 -0.80 5.90
N ARG A 4 13.95 0.08 5.55
CA ARG A 4 12.73 0.30 6.34
C ARG A 4 11.75 -0.85 6.21
N ILE A 5 11.67 -1.45 5.02
CA ILE A 5 10.72 -2.52 4.72
C ILE A 5 11.31 -3.88 5.08
N ALA A 6 12.61 -3.96 5.32
CA ALA A 6 13.34 -5.19 5.64
C ALA A 6 13.21 -6.23 4.54
N HIS A 7 13.14 -5.79 3.29
CA HIS A 7 13.06 -6.66 2.12
C HIS A 7 14.10 -6.24 1.08
N ARG A 8 14.78 -7.22 0.52
CA ARG A 8 15.73 -6.98 -0.57
C ARG A 8 15.05 -7.31 -1.90
N PHE A 9 14.96 -6.32 -2.76
CA PHE A 9 14.31 -6.50 -4.06
C PHE A 9 15.29 -7.13 -5.07
N GLY A 10 14.88 -8.27 -5.64
CA GLY A 10 15.67 -8.94 -6.68
C GLY A 10 15.69 -8.16 -7.98
N THR A 11 14.65 -7.36 -8.22
CA THR A 11 14.54 -6.48 -9.39
C THR A 11 14.31 -5.06 -8.90
N PRO A 12 15.38 -4.24 -8.75
CA PRO A 12 15.22 -2.87 -8.24
C PRO A 12 14.25 -2.00 -9.04
N GLU A 13 14.08 -2.28 -10.32
CA GLU A 13 13.15 -1.54 -11.17
C GLU A 13 11.70 -1.69 -10.71
N LEU A 14 11.33 -2.84 -10.15
CA LEU A 14 9.98 -3.04 -9.62
C LEU A 14 9.71 -2.13 -8.43
N LEU A 15 10.71 -1.93 -7.55
CA LEU A 15 10.56 -1.00 -6.44
C LEU A 15 10.41 0.43 -6.96
N ARG A 16 11.20 0.81 -7.95
CA ARG A 16 11.11 2.15 -8.54
C ARG A 16 9.72 2.40 -9.12
N ILE A 17 9.18 1.43 -9.88
CA ILE A 17 7.84 1.53 -10.45
C ILE A 17 6.78 1.60 -9.35
N ALA A 18 6.91 0.78 -8.30
CA ALA A 18 5.97 0.76 -7.18
C ALA A 18 5.90 2.11 -6.47
N LEU A 19 6.98 2.87 -6.43
CA LEU A 19 7.05 4.18 -5.80
C LEU A 19 6.69 5.33 -6.74
N ARG A 20 6.39 5.03 -8.01
CA ARG A 20 6.11 6.07 -9.00
C ARG A 20 4.62 6.25 -9.21
N HIS A 21 4.11 7.41 -8.80
CA HIS A 21 2.70 7.76 -8.97
C HIS A 21 2.37 7.99 -10.45
N ARG A 22 1.11 7.74 -10.84
CA ARG A 22 0.67 7.91 -12.23
C ARG A 22 0.88 9.32 -12.79
N SER A 23 0.92 10.34 -11.93
CA SER A 23 1.14 11.72 -12.35
C SER A 23 2.55 11.94 -12.93
N ALA A 24 3.49 11.04 -12.63
CA ALA A 24 4.84 11.11 -13.18
C ALA A 24 4.98 10.46 -14.56
N GLY A 25 3.89 9.92 -15.11
CA GLY A 25 3.89 9.27 -16.42
C GLY A 25 4.08 7.76 -16.32
N THR A 26 4.39 7.12 -17.43
CA THR A 26 4.61 5.68 -17.51
C THR A 26 6.11 5.38 -17.61
N PRO A 27 6.59 4.24 -17.04
CA PRO A 27 5.84 3.32 -16.19
C PRO A 27 5.48 3.94 -14.83
N ASN A 28 4.43 3.42 -14.19
CA ASN A 28 3.98 3.89 -12.87
C ASN A 28 3.35 2.74 -12.09
N ASN A 29 2.82 3.03 -10.90
CA ASN A 29 2.36 2.00 -9.98
C ASN A 29 0.87 1.62 -10.10
N GLU A 30 0.13 2.12 -11.10
CA GLU A 30 -1.31 1.84 -11.19
C GLU A 30 -1.63 0.34 -11.19
N ARG A 31 -0.93 -0.44 -12.01
CA ARG A 31 -1.18 -1.88 -12.09
C ARG A 31 -0.72 -2.61 -10.83
N LEU A 32 0.40 -2.18 -10.25
CA LEU A 32 0.89 -2.75 -8.99
C LEU A 32 -0.04 -2.39 -7.83
N GLU A 33 -0.64 -1.21 -7.85
CA GLU A 33 -1.63 -0.82 -6.86
C GLU A 33 -2.84 -1.74 -6.89
N PHE A 34 -3.36 -2.03 -8.10
CA PHE A 34 -4.49 -2.94 -8.26
C PHE A 34 -4.17 -4.32 -7.69
N LEU A 35 -3.02 -4.87 -8.04
CA LEU A 35 -2.62 -6.20 -7.57
C LEU A 35 -2.33 -6.19 -6.07
N GLY A 36 -1.65 -5.15 -5.60
CA GLY A 36 -1.30 -5.01 -4.20
C GLY A 36 -2.52 -4.88 -3.30
N ASP A 37 -3.56 -4.20 -3.75
CA ASP A 37 -4.81 -4.08 -3.01
C ASP A 37 -5.42 -5.46 -2.75
N ALA A 38 -5.47 -6.30 -3.77
CA ALA A 38 -5.97 -7.66 -3.63
C ALA A 38 -5.09 -8.49 -2.69
N LEU A 39 -3.78 -8.32 -2.77
CA LEU A 39 -2.85 -9.04 -1.91
C LEU A 39 -3.02 -8.65 -0.44
N VAL A 40 -3.12 -7.36 -0.15
CA VAL A 40 -3.33 -6.86 1.22
C VAL A 40 -4.64 -7.41 1.77
N ASN A 41 -5.71 -7.39 0.97
CA ASN A 41 -6.99 -7.95 1.38
C ASN A 41 -6.89 -9.44 1.70
N LEU A 42 -6.14 -10.20 0.92
CA LEU A 42 -5.94 -11.63 1.15
C LEU A 42 -5.17 -11.87 2.45
N VAL A 43 -4.07 -11.16 2.65
CA VAL A 43 -3.22 -11.33 3.84
C VAL A 43 -4.00 -11.01 5.11
N VAL A 44 -4.76 -9.92 5.11
CA VAL A 44 -5.59 -9.53 6.25
C VAL A 44 -6.71 -10.56 6.47
N ALA A 45 -7.35 -11.02 5.41
CA ALA A 45 -8.41 -12.02 5.50
C ALA A 45 -7.87 -13.32 6.12
N GLU A 46 -6.71 -13.77 5.67
CA GLU A 46 -6.08 -14.99 6.21
C GLU A 46 -5.77 -14.85 7.69
N ALA A 47 -5.20 -13.71 8.09
CA ALA A 47 -4.87 -13.45 9.48
C ALA A 47 -6.12 -13.45 10.37
N LEU A 48 -7.21 -12.83 9.92
CA LEU A 48 -8.46 -12.80 10.67
C LEU A 48 -9.12 -14.18 10.73
N TYR A 49 -9.08 -14.90 9.63
CA TYR A 49 -9.60 -16.26 9.57
C TYR A 49 -8.94 -17.17 10.63
N ASP A 50 -7.62 -17.07 10.75
CA ASP A 50 -6.86 -17.88 11.68
C ASP A 50 -7.04 -17.41 13.13
N ARG A 51 -7.11 -16.10 13.35
CA ARG A 51 -7.15 -15.53 14.69
C ARG A 51 -8.53 -15.63 15.34
N TRP A 52 -9.60 -15.56 14.56
CA TRP A 52 -10.97 -15.59 15.04
C TRP A 52 -11.77 -16.72 14.39
N PRO A 53 -11.47 -17.97 14.74
CA PRO A 53 -12.06 -19.13 14.05
C PRO A 53 -13.57 -19.26 14.22
N LYS A 54 -14.16 -18.56 15.21
CA LYS A 54 -15.61 -18.63 15.47
C LYS A 54 -16.36 -17.41 14.98
N ALA A 55 -15.68 -16.42 14.40
CA ALA A 55 -16.34 -15.24 13.88
C ALA A 55 -17.04 -15.56 12.57
N ASP A 56 -18.21 -14.94 12.36
CA ASP A 56 -18.95 -15.12 11.11
C ASP A 56 -18.38 -14.26 9.99
N GLU A 57 -18.86 -14.47 8.77
CA GLU A 57 -18.38 -13.76 7.60
C GLU A 57 -18.58 -12.24 7.75
N GLY A 58 -19.74 -11.80 8.23
CA GLY A 58 -20.01 -10.38 8.38
C GLY A 58 -19.02 -9.68 9.31
N THR A 59 -18.72 -10.32 10.43
CA THR A 59 -17.74 -9.81 11.39
C THR A 59 -16.35 -9.73 10.75
N LEU A 60 -15.95 -10.79 10.05
CA LEU A 60 -14.65 -10.84 9.38
C LEU A 60 -14.53 -9.77 8.28
N THR A 61 -15.60 -9.60 7.52
CA THR A 61 -15.64 -8.61 6.43
C THR A 61 -15.51 -7.20 6.98
N ARG A 62 -16.23 -6.87 8.06
CA ARG A 62 -16.15 -5.54 8.67
C ARG A 62 -14.77 -5.29 9.28
N ALA A 63 -14.19 -6.29 9.93
CA ALA A 63 -12.85 -6.16 10.50
C ALA A 63 -11.81 -5.93 9.41
N ARG A 64 -11.90 -6.68 8.31
CA ARG A 64 -10.98 -6.48 7.17
C ARG A 64 -11.10 -5.08 6.61
N ALA A 65 -12.32 -4.61 6.37
CA ALA A 65 -12.55 -3.27 5.84
C ALA A 65 -11.95 -2.19 6.74
N SER A 66 -12.06 -2.36 8.05
CA SER A 66 -11.49 -1.42 9.02
C SER A 66 -9.96 -1.40 8.96
N LEU A 67 -9.33 -2.56 8.77
CA LEU A 67 -7.87 -2.67 8.76
C LEU A 67 -7.26 -2.19 7.45
N VAL A 68 -7.95 -2.38 6.32
CA VAL A 68 -7.40 -1.99 5.01
C VAL A 68 -7.86 -0.62 4.54
N ARG A 69 -8.61 0.11 5.35
CA ARG A 69 -9.08 1.43 4.97
C ARG A 69 -7.91 2.39 4.70
N GLU A 70 -8.17 3.39 3.88
CA GLU A 70 -7.18 4.35 3.43
C GLU A 70 -6.40 5.00 4.58
N SER A 71 -7.10 5.40 5.65
CA SER A 71 -6.43 6.08 6.78
C SER A 71 -5.43 5.18 7.50
N ALA A 72 -5.75 3.88 7.65
CA ALA A 72 -4.83 2.93 8.28
C ALA A 72 -3.60 2.69 7.42
N LEU A 73 -3.80 2.55 6.10
CA LEU A 73 -2.70 2.36 5.16
C LEU A 73 -1.84 3.62 5.05
N ALA A 74 -2.46 4.81 5.09
CA ALA A 74 -1.75 6.08 5.08
C ALA A 74 -0.85 6.22 6.31
N GLU A 75 -1.34 5.79 7.48
CA GLU A 75 -0.52 5.82 8.71
C GLU A 75 0.68 4.89 8.60
N LEU A 76 0.48 3.68 8.05
CA LEU A 76 1.58 2.77 7.81
C LEU A 76 2.61 3.38 6.86
N ALA A 77 2.14 4.04 5.79
CA ALA A 77 3.01 4.71 4.84
C ALA A 77 3.85 5.79 5.52
N ARG A 78 3.26 6.54 6.45
CA ARG A 78 4.00 7.54 7.22
C ARG A 78 5.07 6.90 8.08
N GLN A 79 4.76 5.80 8.76
CA GLN A 79 5.72 5.08 9.58
C GLN A 79 6.89 4.54 8.77
N LEU A 80 6.63 4.13 7.53
CA LEU A 80 7.66 3.63 6.61
C LEU A 80 8.37 4.76 5.84
N GLU A 81 7.95 6.01 6.05
CA GLU A 81 8.51 7.18 5.37
C GLU A 81 8.44 7.07 3.85
N LEU A 82 7.30 6.58 3.34
CA LEU A 82 7.10 6.41 1.90
C LEU A 82 6.80 7.71 1.16
N GLY A 83 6.09 8.63 1.83
CA GLY A 83 5.68 9.89 1.20
C GLY A 83 6.80 10.60 0.45
N PRO A 84 7.95 10.91 1.11
CA PRO A 84 9.06 11.59 0.45
C PRO A 84 9.72 10.78 -0.66
N ARG A 85 9.50 9.47 -0.68
CA ARG A 85 10.11 8.56 -1.66
C ARG A 85 9.23 8.30 -2.86
N ILE A 86 7.98 8.79 -2.84
CA ILE A 86 7.04 8.64 -3.95
C ILE A 86 7.38 9.67 -5.04
N GLU A 87 7.53 9.18 -6.26
CA GLU A 87 7.78 10.04 -7.42
C GLU A 87 6.47 10.56 -7.97
N LEU A 88 6.29 11.88 -7.94
CA LEU A 88 5.07 12.56 -8.38
C LEU A 88 5.34 13.47 -9.56
N GLY A 89 4.31 13.71 -10.36
CA GLY A 89 4.36 14.75 -11.38
C GLY A 89 4.22 16.13 -10.73
N PRO A 90 4.55 17.21 -11.47
CA PRO A 90 4.56 18.57 -10.90
C PRO A 90 3.24 19.02 -10.29
N GLY A 91 2.12 18.64 -10.89
CA GLY A 91 0.80 19.01 -10.36
C GLY A 91 0.51 18.43 -8.99
N GLU A 92 0.83 17.15 -8.79
CA GLU A 92 0.62 16.48 -7.51
C GLU A 92 1.55 16.98 -6.42
N MET A 93 2.77 17.33 -6.77
CA MET A 93 3.71 17.91 -5.82
C MET A 93 3.18 19.25 -5.28
N LYS A 94 2.63 20.09 -6.18
CA LYS A 94 2.06 21.39 -5.80
C LYS A 94 0.83 21.25 -4.94
N SER A 95 0.05 20.20 -5.13
CA SER A 95 -1.17 19.95 -4.33
C SER A 95 -0.89 19.21 -3.03
N GLY A 96 0.36 18.94 -2.71
CA GLY A 96 0.73 18.26 -1.47
C GLY A 96 0.54 16.76 -1.50
N GLY A 97 0.71 16.13 -2.67
CA GLY A 97 0.53 14.69 -2.84
C GLY A 97 1.37 13.84 -1.89
N HIS A 98 2.53 14.33 -1.48
CA HIS A 98 3.41 13.63 -0.54
C HIS A 98 2.83 13.49 0.87
N ARG A 99 1.79 14.26 1.20
CA ARG A 99 1.15 14.22 2.51
C ARG A 99 0.05 13.17 2.62
N ARG A 100 -0.30 12.56 1.51
CA ARG A 100 -1.37 11.56 1.45
C ARG A 100 -0.88 10.14 1.57
#